data_43d6f25fdd114963a429555f092409a5
#
_entry.id   43d6f25fdd114963a429555f092409a5
#
_cell.length_a   1.000
_cell.length_b   1.000
_cell.length_c   1.000
_cell.angle_alpha   90.00
_cell.angle_beta   90.00
_cell.angle_gamma   90.00
#
_symmetry.space_group_name_H-M   'P 1'
#
loop_
_entity.id
_entity.type
_entity.pdbx_description
1 polymer ?
#
loop_
_entity_poly.entity_id
_entity_poly.type
_entity_poly.pdbx_seq_one_letter_code
_entity_poly.pdbx_strand_id
1 'polypeptide(L)'
;MSDSSIATITGREILDSRGNPTVEVDVLLADGSHGRAAVPSGASTGKHEAVELRDSDTDRYMGKGVLKAIQNVNGILQESVKGKNATDQESIDKQLIEADGTPNKNILGANAILGVSMAVCRAAATHEKKPLWEYLNSSNSLLPAPMMNILNGGSHADNNVDIQEFMVYPLGVDSFNEGLRAGTEIFHHLKSCLLYTSPSPRDATLSGLAWWGCKKKGGGGGGGGGGGGG
;
A
#
# COMPACT_ATOMS: atom_id res chain seq x y z
N MET A 1 23.24 -9.04 -24.28
CA MET A 1 22.31 -9.00 -23.14
C MET A 1 22.15 -7.52 -22.80
N SER A 2 20.96 -7.02 -22.68
CA SER A 2 20.72 -5.65 -22.21
C SER A 2 21.22 -5.53 -20.77
N ASP A 3 21.71 -4.33 -20.42
CA ASP A 3 22.32 -4.09 -19.10
C ASP A 3 21.22 -3.84 -18.06
N SER A 4 20.97 -4.82 -17.18
CA SER A 4 20.00 -4.77 -16.09
C SER A 4 20.51 -4.04 -14.83
N SER A 5 21.65 -3.35 -14.92
CA SER A 5 22.20 -2.64 -13.77
C SER A 5 21.37 -1.41 -13.41
N ILE A 6 21.23 -1.14 -12.11
CA ILE A 6 20.52 0.02 -11.57
C ILE A 6 21.31 1.29 -11.88
N ALA A 7 20.77 2.16 -12.73
CA ALA A 7 21.39 3.43 -13.11
C ALA A 7 21.07 4.53 -12.08
N THR A 8 19.78 4.72 -11.77
CA THR A 8 19.33 5.75 -10.82
C THR A 8 18.11 5.29 -10.03
N ILE A 9 18.01 5.81 -8.80
CA ILE A 9 16.85 5.67 -7.94
C ILE A 9 16.40 7.07 -7.52
N THR A 10 15.10 7.35 -7.59
CA THR A 10 14.54 8.64 -7.20
C THR A 10 13.33 8.43 -6.32
N GLY A 11 13.42 8.88 -5.06
CA GLY A 11 12.31 8.93 -4.13
C GLY A 11 11.59 10.26 -4.16
N ARG A 12 10.28 10.25 -3.97
CA ARG A 12 9.44 11.44 -3.80
C ARG A 12 8.35 11.20 -2.78
N GLU A 13 7.84 12.30 -2.21
CA GLU A 13 6.65 12.27 -1.37
C GLU A 13 5.40 12.39 -2.24
N ILE A 14 4.44 11.51 -2.00
CA ILE A 14 3.10 11.56 -2.58
C ILE A 14 2.05 11.50 -1.46
N LEU A 15 0.78 11.71 -1.77
CA LEU A 15 -0.31 11.58 -0.79
C LEU A 15 -1.06 10.26 -1.01
N ASP A 16 -1.35 9.58 0.10
CA ASP A 16 -2.24 8.42 0.09
C ASP A 16 -3.72 8.82 -0.05
N SER A 17 -4.63 7.84 -0.13
CA SER A 17 -6.07 8.10 -0.27
C SER A 17 -6.71 8.81 0.92
N ARG A 18 -6.00 8.92 2.05
CA ARG A 18 -6.42 9.65 3.25
C ARG A 18 -5.80 11.03 3.36
N GLY A 19 -4.98 11.43 2.37
CA GLY A 19 -4.23 12.68 2.37
C GLY A 19 -2.99 12.68 3.27
N ASN A 20 -2.50 11.50 3.70
CA ASN A 20 -1.24 11.42 4.44
C ASN A 20 -0.07 11.22 3.48
N PRO A 21 1.09 11.85 3.74
CA PRO A 21 2.30 11.61 2.96
C PRO A 21 2.73 10.14 2.98
N THR A 22 3.20 9.67 1.82
CA THR A 22 3.86 8.38 1.69
C THR A 22 4.98 8.44 0.65
N VAL A 23 5.84 7.42 0.64
CA VAL A 23 7.01 7.32 -0.24
C VAL A 23 6.61 6.69 -1.56
N GLU A 24 7.02 7.30 -2.68
CA GLU A 24 7.04 6.70 -4.00
C GLU A 24 8.48 6.68 -4.51
N VAL A 25 8.89 5.57 -5.12
CA VAL A 25 10.24 5.38 -5.66
C VAL A 25 10.17 5.01 -7.13
N ASP A 26 11.01 5.67 -7.93
CA ASP A 26 11.33 5.30 -9.32
C ASP A 26 12.72 4.68 -9.38
N VAL A 27 12.85 3.61 -10.15
CA VAL A 27 14.12 2.98 -10.51
C VAL A 27 14.26 2.98 -12.03
N LEU A 28 15.39 3.43 -12.52
CA LEU A 28 15.78 3.36 -13.93
C LEU A 28 17.00 2.44 -14.06
N LEU A 29 16.93 1.47 -14.96
CA LEU A 29 18.05 0.59 -15.31
C LEU A 29 18.85 1.17 -16.46
N ALA A 30 20.07 0.66 -16.66
CA ALA A 30 20.99 1.13 -17.70
C ALA A 30 20.45 0.92 -19.12
N ASP A 31 19.60 -0.09 -19.34
CA ASP A 31 18.93 -0.32 -20.61
C ASP A 31 17.67 0.54 -20.85
N GLY A 32 17.34 1.44 -19.91
CA GLY A 32 16.15 2.29 -19.95
C GLY A 32 14.89 1.67 -19.35
N SER A 33 14.94 0.42 -18.88
CA SER A 33 13.82 -0.21 -18.18
C SER A 33 13.51 0.55 -16.88
N HIS A 34 12.22 0.75 -16.59
CA HIS A 34 11.75 1.58 -15.50
C HIS A 34 10.76 0.83 -14.60
N GLY A 35 10.90 1.01 -13.28
CA GLY A 35 9.97 0.52 -12.29
C GLY A 35 9.59 1.60 -11.30
N ARG A 36 8.31 1.68 -10.93
CA ARG A 36 7.77 2.61 -9.94
C ARG A 36 6.98 1.87 -8.87
N ALA A 37 7.18 2.25 -7.62
CA ALA A 37 6.41 1.72 -6.51
C ALA A 37 6.05 2.81 -5.50
N ALA A 38 4.77 2.84 -5.10
CA ALA A 38 4.29 3.62 -3.97
C ALA A 38 4.15 2.70 -2.76
N VAL A 39 4.64 3.15 -1.61
CA VAL A 39 4.63 2.35 -0.39
C VAL A 39 3.29 2.49 0.32
N PRO A 40 2.56 1.38 0.58
CA PRO A 40 1.34 1.45 1.35
C PRO A 40 1.63 1.78 2.82
N SER A 41 0.81 2.64 3.42
CA SER A 41 0.87 2.97 4.84
C SER A 41 -0.32 2.36 5.57
N GLY A 42 -0.07 1.65 6.67
CA GLY A 42 -1.10 1.06 7.51
C GLY A 42 -1.89 2.11 8.33
N ALA A 43 -3.07 1.73 8.79
CA ALA A 43 -3.87 2.54 9.73
C ALA A 43 -3.51 2.24 11.19
N SER A 44 -3.01 1.05 11.46
CA SER A 44 -2.58 0.55 12.78
C SER A 44 -1.16 -0.02 12.66
N THR A 45 -0.44 -0.07 13.76
CA THR A 45 0.90 -0.65 13.84
C THR A 45 0.93 -1.78 14.86
N GLY A 46 1.55 -2.90 14.50
CA GLY A 46 1.81 -4.02 15.40
C GLY A 46 3.11 -3.85 16.19
N LYS A 47 3.19 -4.50 17.35
CA LYS A 47 4.37 -4.42 18.23
C LYS A 47 5.67 -4.88 17.55
N HIS A 48 5.58 -5.77 16.58
CA HIS A 48 6.73 -6.39 15.90
C HIS A 48 6.91 -5.90 14.46
N GLU A 49 6.16 -4.90 14.04
CA GLU A 49 6.32 -4.30 12.72
C GLU A 49 7.63 -3.52 12.62
N ALA A 50 8.18 -3.49 11.41
CA ALA A 50 9.29 -2.62 11.08
C ALA A 50 8.84 -1.15 11.09
N VAL A 51 9.76 -0.25 11.41
CA VAL A 51 9.44 1.18 11.63
C VAL A 51 9.18 1.89 10.31
N GLU A 52 7.98 2.45 10.16
CA GLU A 52 7.70 3.45 9.14
C GLU A 52 8.30 4.78 9.58
N LEU A 53 9.34 5.24 8.87
CA LEU A 53 10.04 6.46 9.23
C LEU A 53 9.20 7.68 8.87
N ARG A 54 8.88 8.50 9.88
CA ARG A 54 8.16 9.77 9.78
C ARG A 54 9.04 10.92 10.25
N ASP A 55 8.81 12.13 9.71
CA ASP A 55 9.63 13.32 10.01
C ASP A 55 9.45 13.81 11.44
N SER A 56 8.27 13.59 12.03
CA SER A 56 7.85 14.09 13.35
C SER A 56 7.86 15.63 13.46
N ASP A 57 7.89 16.33 12.34
CA ASP A 57 7.74 17.77 12.26
C ASP A 57 6.26 18.16 12.30
N THR A 58 5.79 18.67 13.42
CA THR A 58 4.38 18.99 13.65
C THR A 58 3.86 20.10 12.75
N ASP A 59 4.72 20.97 12.25
CA ASP A 59 4.36 22.08 11.37
C ASP A 59 4.10 21.62 9.93
N ARG A 60 4.48 20.37 9.62
CA ARG A 60 4.30 19.78 8.30
C ARG A 60 3.55 18.45 8.39
N TYR A 61 2.36 18.39 7.79
CA TYR A 61 1.47 17.21 7.82
C TYR A 61 1.26 16.63 9.22
N MET A 62 1.25 17.47 10.25
CA MET A 62 1.04 17.05 11.65
C MET A 62 2.04 15.96 12.10
N GLY A 63 3.30 16.08 11.69
CA GLY A 63 4.36 15.12 12.00
C GLY A 63 4.44 13.90 11.08
N LYS A 64 3.51 13.78 10.12
CA LYS A 64 3.42 12.58 9.24
C LYS A 64 4.24 12.68 7.94
N GLY A 65 5.04 13.74 7.75
CA GLY A 65 5.93 13.88 6.59
C GLY A 65 6.90 12.71 6.44
N VAL A 66 7.43 12.50 5.24
CA VAL A 66 8.34 11.38 4.90
C VAL A 66 9.64 11.85 4.22
N LEU A 67 10.01 13.13 4.39
CA LEU A 67 11.20 13.68 3.73
C LEU A 67 12.49 13.00 4.17
N LYS A 68 12.61 12.58 5.45
CA LYS A 68 13.75 11.79 5.93
C LYS A 68 13.88 10.45 5.20
N ALA A 69 12.76 9.76 5.03
CA ALA A 69 12.74 8.51 4.27
C ALA A 69 13.13 8.73 2.80
N ILE A 70 12.67 9.83 2.18
CA ILE A 70 13.04 10.21 0.82
C ILE A 70 14.53 10.54 0.71
N GLN A 71 15.11 11.25 1.68
CA GLN A 71 16.54 11.53 1.73
C GLN A 71 17.35 10.23 1.80
N ASN A 72 16.88 9.24 2.59
CA ASN A 72 17.51 7.93 2.67
C ASN A 72 17.43 7.17 1.34
N VAL A 73 16.29 7.24 0.62
CA VAL A 73 16.14 6.65 -0.72
C VAL A 73 17.13 7.28 -1.70
N ASN A 74 17.17 8.61 -1.78
CA ASN A 74 17.99 9.36 -2.74
C ASN A 74 19.49 9.38 -2.38
N GLY A 75 19.85 8.98 -1.17
CA GLY A 75 21.22 8.93 -0.67
C GLY A 75 21.68 7.49 -0.43
N ILE A 76 21.67 7.08 0.83
CA ILE A 76 22.28 5.81 1.29
C ILE A 76 21.75 4.59 0.55
N LEU A 77 20.43 4.48 0.38
CA LEU A 77 19.83 3.30 -0.28
C LEU A 77 20.18 3.26 -1.77
N GLN A 78 20.14 4.39 -2.47
CA GLN A 78 20.60 4.45 -3.87
C GLN A 78 22.04 4.01 -4.01
N GLU A 79 22.94 4.57 -3.19
CA GLU A 79 24.38 4.27 -3.28
C GLU A 79 24.67 2.79 -2.96
N SER A 80 23.92 2.18 -2.06
CA SER A 80 24.12 0.77 -1.68
C SER A 80 23.82 -0.22 -2.81
N VAL A 81 22.93 0.15 -3.75
CA VAL A 81 22.47 -0.77 -4.82
C VAL A 81 22.75 -0.28 -6.24
N LYS A 82 23.27 0.94 -6.42
CA LYS A 82 23.63 1.49 -7.72
C LYS A 82 24.65 0.60 -8.43
N GLY A 83 24.43 0.35 -9.73
CA GLY A 83 25.28 -0.51 -10.54
C GLY A 83 25.06 -2.01 -10.30
N LYS A 84 24.22 -2.40 -9.36
CA LYS A 84 23.88 -3.81 -9.10
C LYS A 84 22.88 -4.32 -10.14
N ASN A 85 22.88 -5.64 -10.33
CA ASN A 85 21.92 -6.31 -11.21
C ASN A 85 20.54 -6.31 -10.57
N ALA A 86 19.56 -5.64 -11.19
CA ALA A 86 18.18 -5.55 -10.71
C ALA A 86 17.45 -6.88 -10.70
N THR A 87 17.89 -7.88 -11.48
CA THR A 87 17.25 -9.21 -11.50
C THR A 87 17.64 -10.10 -10.32
N ASP A 88 18.66 -9.70 -9.56
CA ASP A 88 19.08 -10.38 -8.33
C ASP A 88 18.41 -9.74 -7.10
N GLN A 89 17.09 -9.93 -6.99
CA GLN A 89 16.28 -9.31 -5.94
C GLN A 89 16.76 -9.66 -4.52
N GLU A 90 17.18 -10.90 -4.30
CA GLU A 90 17.65 -11.35 -2.98
C GLU A 90 18.91 -10.59 -2.54
N SER A 91 19.85 -10.42 -3.44
CA SER A 91 21.08 -9.64 -3.18
C SER A 91 20.76 -8.16 -2.92
N ILE A 92 19.83 -7.58 -3.70
CA ILE A 92 19.36 -6.19 -3.51
C ILE A 92 18.75 -6.02 -2.13
N ASP A 93 17.78 -6.86 -1.78
CA ASP A 93 17.07 -6.76 -0.49
C ASP A 93 18.01 -6.94 0.70
N LYS A 94 18.95 -7.87 0.60
CA LYS A 94 19.99 -8.07 1.63
C LYS A 94 20.82 -6.81 1.83
N GLN A 95 21.27 -6.16 0.76
CA GLN A 95 22.05 -4.94 0.86
C GLN A 95 21.28 -3.76 1.44
N LEU A 96 20.00 -3.62 1.07
CA LEU A 96 19.12 -2.59 1.65
C LEU A 96 18.93 -2.80 3.16
N ILE A 97 18.75 -4.05 3.60
CA ILE A 97 18.62 -4.41 5.02
C ILE A 97 19.94 -4.18 5.77
N GLU A 98 21.07 -4.56 5.17
CA GLU A 98 22.39 -4.35 5.75
C GLU A 98 22.75 -2.87 5.85
N ALA A 99 22.31 -2.03 4.91
CA ALA A 99 22.51 -0.59 4.95
C ALA A 99 21.80 0.08 6.14
N ASP A 100 20.65 -0.42 6.58
CA ASP A 100 19.97 0.01 7.81
C ASP A 100 20.68 -0.57 9.05
N GLY A 101 21.03 -1.84 9.02
CA GLY A 101 21.76 -2.55 10.09
C GLY A 101 20.95 -2.81 11.36
N THR A 102 19.67 -2.46 11.43
CA THR A 102 18.82 -2.68 12.61
C THR A 102 17.73 -3.72 12.36
N PRO A 103 17.31 -4.49 13.39
CA PRO A 103 16.29 -5.53 13.22
C PRO A 103 14.94 -4.98 12.70
N ASN A 104 14.56 -3.77 13.10
CA ASN A 104 13.26 -3.15 12.82
C ASN A 104 13.32 -1.99 11.81
N LYS A 105 14.45 -1.78 11.11
CA LYS A 105 14.66 -0.75 10.07
C LYS A 105 14.39 0.68 10.58
N ASN A 106 14.82 0.98 11.81
CA ASN A 106 14.52 2.27 12.43
C ASN A 106 15.48 3.41 12.04
N ILE A 107 16.58 3.12 11.35
CA ILE A 107 17.54 4.14 10.88
C ILE A 107 17.10 4.71 9.52
N LEU A 108 16.94 3.86 8.52
CA LEU A 108 16.58 4.29 7.16
C LEU A 108 15.07 4.30 6.91
N GLY A 109 14.32 3.50 7.67
CA GLY A 109 12.88 3.37 7.55
C GLY A 109 12.46 2.21 6.65
N ALA A 110 11.54 1.38 7.16
CA ALA A 110 10.99 0.27 6.39
C ALA A 110 10.27 0.76 5.11
N ASN A 111 9.62 1.91 5.14
CA ASN A 111 8.98 2.54 3.99
C ASN A 111 10.00 2.91 2.89
N ALA A 112 11.16 3.45 3.24
CA ALA A 112 12.22 3.76 2.28
C ALA A 112 12.79 2.47 1.65
N ILE A 113 13.14 1.48 2.48
CA ILE A 113 13.68 0.19 2.05
C ILE A 113 12.70 -0.54 1.13
N LEU A 114 11.44 -0.68 1.56
CA LEU A 114 10.40 -1.34 0.79
C LEU A 114 10.11 -0.63 -0.54
N GLY A 115 10.14 0.70 -0.56
CA GLY A 115 9.97 1.50 -1.77
C GLY A 115 11.01 1.16 -2.83
N VAL A 116 12.29 1.10 -2.44
CA VAL A 116 13.40 0.72 -3.34
C VAL A 116 13.24 -0.72 -3.80
N SER A 117 13.04 -1.67 -2.89
CA SER A 117 12.88 -3.09 -3.20
C SER A 117 11.78 -3.35 -4.23
N MET A 118 10.57 -2.81 -3.99
CA MET A 118 9.45 -2.97 -4.91
C MET A 118 9.68 -2.31 -6.27
N ALA A 119 10.32 -1.14 -6.30
CA ALA A 119 10.59 -0.43 -7.55
C ALA A 119 11.65 -1.16 -8.39
N VAL A 120 12.70 -1.73 -7.76
CA VAL A 120 13.68 -2.58 -8.42
C VAL A 120 13.03 -3.82 -9.02
N CYS A 121 12.19 -4.52 -8.26
CA CYS A 121 11.46 -5.68 -8.75
C CYS A 121 10.62 -5.37 -10.00
N ARG A 122 9.94 -4.23 -10.02
CA ARG A 122 9.15 -3.78 -11.18
C ARG A 122 10.04 -3.40 -12.37
N ALA A 123 11.17 -2.76 -12.13
CA ALA A 123 12.13 -2.44 -13.19
C ALA A 123 12.70 -3.72 -13.81
N ALA A 124 13.04 -4.72 -12.99
CA ALA A 124 13.50 -6.03 -13.45
C ALA A 124 12.42 -6.77 -14.26
N ALA A 125 11.16 -6.74 -13.83
CA ALA A 125 10.06 -7.30 -14.60
C ALA A 125 9.88 -6.63 -15.98
N THR A 126 10.04 -5.28 -16.03
CA THR A 126 10.03 -4.50 -17.28
C THR A 126 11.20 -4.88 -18.19
N HIS A 127 12.40 -5.05 -17.62
CA HIS A 127 13.59 -5.52 -18.32
C HIS A 127 13.38 -6.89 -18.96
N GLU A 128 12.80 -7.83 -18.21
CA GLU A 128 12.44 -9.17 -18.67
C GLU A 128 11.23 -9.19 -19.63
N LYS A 129 10.58 -8.04 -19.85
CA LYS A 129 9.35 -7.89 -20.65
C LYS A 129 8.22 -8.80 -20.19
N LYS A 130 8.13 -9.00 -18.86
CA LYS A 130 7.11 -9.82 -18.21
C LYS A 130 6.19 -8.95 -17.34
N PRO A 131 4.91 -9.25 -17.23
CA PRO A 131 4.09 -8.68 -16.19
C PRO A 131 4.62 -9.12 -14.82
N LEU A 132 4.45 -8.29 -13.79
CA LEU A 132 5.05 -8.52 -12.47
C LEU A 132 4.67 -9.88 -11.87
N TRP A 133 3.42 -10.31 -12.03
CA TRP A 133 2.95 -11.60 -11.50
C TRP A 133 3.69 -12.80 -12.13
N GLU A 134 4.01 -12.73 -13.42
CA GLU A 134 4.75 -13.77 -14.15
C GLU A 134 6.25 -13.73 -13.79
N TYR A 135 6.80 -12.52 -13.61
CA TYR A 135 8.18 -12.34 -13.16
C TYR A 135 8.40 -12.94 -11.77
N LEU A 136 7.46 -12.73 -10.84
CA LEU A 136 7.54 -13.25 -9.49
C LEU A 136 7.30 -14.77 -9.41
N ASN A 137 6.43 -15.31 -10.24
CA ASN A 137 6.10 -16.73 -10.25
C ASN A 137 5.58 -17.20 -11.61
N SER A 138 6.48 -17.60 -12.49
CA SER A 138 6.14 -18.08 -13.83
C SER A 138 5.42 -19.42 -13.87
N SER A 139 5.41 -20.18 -12.78
CA SER A 139 4.88 -21.56 -12.74
C SER A 139 3.41 -21.63 -12.28
N ASN A 140 2.83 -20.56 -11.80
CA ASN A 140 1.47 -20.57 -11.27
C ASN A 140 0.71 -19.28 -11.60
N SER A 141 -0.37 -19.39 -12.36
CA SER A 141 -1.25 -18.28 -12.77
C SER A 141 -2.62 -18.32 -12.07
N LEU A 142 -2.70 -18.96 -10.89
CA LEU A 142 -3.95 -19.05 -10.15
C LEU A 142 -4.28 -17.72 -9.45
N LEU A 143 -5.46 -17.18 -9.74
CA LEU A 143 -6.01 -16.07 -8.96
C LEU A 143 -6.49 -16.57 -7.59
N PRO A 144 -6.16 -15.89 -6.50
CA PRO A 144 -6.67 -16.24 -5.18
C PRO A 144 -8.18 -15.99 -5.09
N ALA A 145 -8.87 -16.73 -4.22
CA ALA A 145 -10.25 -16.39 -3.88
C ALA A 145 -10.29 -14.98 -3.25
N PRO A 146 -11.21 -14.10 -3.69
CA PRO A 146 -11.24 -12.73 -3.20
C PRO A 146 -11.74 -12.68 -1.76
N MET A 147 -10.96 -12.08 -0.87
CA MET A 147 -11.36 -11.80 0.51
C MET A 147 -11.67 -10.31 0.65
N MET A 148 -12.92 -9.98 0.97
CA MET A 148 -13.43 -8.61 0.93
C MET A 148 -13.87 -8.16 2.31
N ASN A 149 -13.25 -7.09 2.82
CA ASN A 149 -13.68 -6.44 4.05
C ASN A 149 -14.97 -5.65 3.78
N ILE A 150 -16.05 -5.97 4.46
CA ILE A 150 -17.37 -5.37 4.26
C ILE A 150 -17.84 -4.52 5.44
N LEU A 151 -17.36 -4.79 6.65
CA LEU A 151 -17.72 -4.05 7.86
C LEU A 151 -16.48 -3.83 8.72
N ASN A 152 -16.29 -2.61 9.20
CA ASN A 152 -15.19 -2.23 10.08
C ASN A 152 -15.66 -1.85 11.48
N GLY A 153 -14.80 -2.12 12.47
CA GLY A 153 -14.94 -1.67 13.85
C GLY A 153 -13.56 -1.41 14.46
N GLY A 154 -13.47 -1.35 15.77
CA GLY A 154 -12.22 -1.10 16.49
C GLY A 154 -11.52 0.17 16.01
N SER A 155 -10.21 0.10 15.80
CA SER A 155 -9.41 1.24 15.32
C SER A 155 -9.67 1.64 13.84
N HIS A 156 -10.42 0.85 13.10
CA HIS A 156 -10.71 1.08 11.68
C HIS A 156 -12.02 1.85 11.44
N ALA A 157 -12.85 2.06 12.46
CA ALA A 157 -14.09 2.81 12.36
C ALA A 157 -14.45 3.44 13.71
N ASP A 158 -15.09 4.62 13.66
CA ASP A 158 -15.60 5.31 14.84
C ASP A 158 -17.00 4.77 15.17
N ASN A 159 -17.05 3.62 15.83
CA ASN A 159 -18.27 2.97 16.30
C ASN A 159 -17.99 2.07 17.52
N ASN A 160 -19.04 1.43 18.05
CA ASN A 160 -18.97 0.59 19.26
C ASN A 160 -18.67 -0.90 18.96
N VAL A 161 -18.18 -1.21 17.77
CA VAL A 161 -17.84 -2.58 17.38
C VAL A 161 -16.38 -2.86 17.73
N ASP A 162 -16.12 -3.77 18.65
CA ASP A 162 -14.77 -4.11 19.11
C ASP A 162 -13.96 -4.89 18.08
N ILE A 163 -14.64 -5.67 17.22
CA ILE A 163 -13.99 -6.45 16.16
C ILE A 163 -13.61 -5.52 15.01
N GLN A 164 -12.33 -5.54 14.66
CA GLN A 164 -11.72 -4.60 13.72
C GLN A 164 -12.25 -4.73 12.28
N GLU A 165 -12.45 -5.96 11.81
CA GLU A 165 -12.88 -6.23 10.43
C GLU A 165 -13.77 -7.48 10.35
N PHE A 166 -14.79 -7.39 9.48
CA PHE A 166 -15.60 -8.53 9.07
C PHE A 166 -15.46 -8.70 7.57
N MET A 167 -15.04 -9.89 7.15
CA MET A 167 -14.74 -10.17 5.76
C MET A 167 -15.69 -11.20 5.17
N VAL A 168 -16.01 -11.04 3.88
CA VAL A 168 -16.64 -12.07 3.05
C VAL A 168 -15.56 -12.78 2.26
N TYR A 169 -15.61 -14.09 2.29
CA TYR A 169 -14.66 -14.96 1.58
C TYR A 169 -15.46 -16.01 0.80
N PRO A 170 -15.86 -15.73 -0.47
CA PRO A 170 -16.66 -16.64 -1.28
C PRO A 170 -15.80 -17.83 -1.74
N LEU A 171 -15.93 -18.93 -1.01
CA LEU A 171 -15.30 -20.21 -1.32
C LEU A 171 -16.27 -21.12 -2.08
N GLY A 172 -15.72 -22.03 -2.89
CA GLY A 172 -16.52 -23.02 -3.61
C GLY A 172 -17.28 -22.47 -4.83
N VAL A 173 -16.87 -21.30 -5.33
CA VAL A 173 -17.35 -20.75 -6.60
C VAL A 173 -16.43 -21.17 -7.76
N ASP A 174 -16.98 -21.29 -8.97
CA ASP A 174 -16.29 -21.84 -10.14
C ASP A 174 -15.21 -20.91 -10.72
N SER A 175 -15.29 -19.60 -10.43
CA SER A 175 -14.36 -18.61 -10.96
C SER A 175 -14.17 -17.41 -10.05
N PHE A 176 -13.06 -16.70 -10.26
CA PHE A 176 -12.80 -15.41 -9.60
C PHE A 176 -13.93 -14.39 -9.86
N ASN A 177 -14.46 -14.33 -11.08
CA ASN A 177 -15.57 -13.43 -11.43
C ASN A 177 -16.82 -13.72 -10.62
N GLU A 178 -17.17 -14.98 -10.45
CA GLU A 178 -18.31 -15.39 -9.62
C GLU A 178 -18.09 -15.07 -8.14
N GLY A 179 -16.88 -15.27 -7.64
CA GLY A 179 -16.51 -14.87 -6.27
C GLY A 179 -16.62 -13.37 -6.05
N LEU A 180 -16.14 -12.57 -7.00
CA LEU A 180 -16.24 -11.12 -6.94
C LEU A 180 -17.71 -10.66 -6.99
N ARG A 181 -18.51 -11.24 -7.91
CA ARG A 181 -19.94 -10.94 -8.01
C ARG A 181 -20.67 -11.26 -6.70
N ALA A 182 -20.46 -12.46 -6.15
CA ALA A 182 -21.10 -12.88 -4.90
C ALA A 182 -20.76 -11.92 -3.74
N GLY A 183 -19.48 -11.56 -3.57
CA GLY A 183 -19.06 -10.62 -2.53
C GLY A 183 -19.67 -9.22 -2.71
N THR A 184 -19.78 -8.74 -3.96
CA THR A 184 -20.39 -7.45 -4.28
C THR A 184 -21.91 -7.46 -3.97
N GLU A 185 -22.61 -8.52 -4.33
CA GLU A 185 -24.03 -8.69 -4.03
C GLU A 185 -24.28 -8.75 -2.53
N ILE A 186 -23.50 -9.52 -1.78
CA ILE A 186 -23.55 -9.58 -0.32
C ILE A 186 -23.34 -8.19 0.30
N PHE A 187 -22.33 -7.44 -0.19
CA PHE A 187 -22.08 -6.08 0.29
C PHE A 187 -23.31 -5.17 0.08
N HIS A 188 -23.94 -5.19 -1.09
CA HIS A 188 -25.09 -4.36 -1.38
C HIS A 188 -26.34 -4.77 -0.59
N HIS A 189 -26.57 -6.07 -0.41
CA HIS A 189 -27.65 -6.57 0.45
C HIS A 189 -27.45 -6.16 1.90
N LEU A 190 -26.25 -6.34 2.44
CA LEU A 190 -25.93 -5.92 3.81
C LEU A 190 -26.10 -4.39 3.98
N LYS A 191 -25.61 -3.60 3.02
CA LYS A 191 -25.79 -2.16 3.02
C LYS A 191 -27.27 -1.75 3.07
N SER A 192 -28.12 -2.38 2.26
CA SER A 192 -29.55 -2.11 2.22
C SER A 192 -30.23 -2.51 3.55
N CYS A 193 -29.86 -3.65 4.11
CA CYS A 193 -30.35 -4.11 5.40
C CYS A 193 -29.98 -3.15 6.53
N LEU A 194 -28.71 -2.72 6.61
CA LEU A 194 -28.24 -1.80 7.66
C LEU A 194 -28.85 -0.40 7.52
N LEU A 195 -29.06 0.11 6.31
CA LEU A 195 -29.76 1.38 6.10
C LEU A 195 -31.22 1.33 6.55
N TYR A 196 -31.87 0.18 6.43
CA TYR A 196 -33.26 0.00 6.87
C TYR A 196 -33.37 -0.18 8.39
N THR A 197 -32.41 -0.86 9.01
CA THR A 197 -32.44 -1.21 10.44
C THR A 197 -31.75 -0.19 11.35
N SER A 198 -30.88 0.66 10.80
CA SER A 198 -30.15 1.68 11.57
C SER A 198 -31.02 2.92 11.78
N PRO A 199 -31.05 3.48 13.00
CA PRO A 199 -31.79 4.71 13.31
C PRO A 199 -31.23 5.96 12.60
N SER A 200 -30.02 5.87 12.05
CA SER A 200 -29.37 6.92 11.27
C SER A 200 -28.44 6.35 10.19
N PRO A 201 -28.39 6.95 8.99
CA PRO A 201 -27.40 6.56 7.97
C PRO A 201 -25.94 6.72 8.40
N ARG A 202 -25.68 7.43 9.51
CA ARG A 202 -24.32 7.60 10.08
C ARG A 202 -23.84 6.35 10.82
N ASP A 203 -24.75 5.48 11.26
CA ASP A 203 -24.42 4.29 12.05
C ASP A 203 -24.04 3.09 11.18
N ALA A 204 -24.24 3.19 9.85
CA ALA A 204 -23.86 2.17 8.90
C ALA A 204 -22.39 2.35 8.47
N THR A 205 -21.44 1.84 9.24
CA THR A 205 -20.01 1.87 8.93
C THR A 205 -19.63 0.72 8.00
N LEU A 206 -20.03 0.81 6.75
CA LEU A 206 -19.62 -0.13 5.71
C LEU A 206 -18.28 0.32 5.11
N SER A 207 -17.34 -0.62 4.96
CA SER A 207 -16.15 -0.35 4.16
C SER A 207 -16.54 -0.19 2.70
N GLY A 208 -15.94 0.79 2.01
CA GLY A 208 -16.01 0.80 0.55
C GLY A 208 -15.27 -0.44 0.02
N LEU A 209 -15.81 -1.08 -1.00
CA LEU A 209 -15.08 -2.15 -1.68
C LEU A 209 -13.75 -1.60 -2.19
N ALA A 210 -12.67 -1.99 -1.52
CA ALA A 210 -11.31 -1.65 -1.95
C ALA A 210 -10.96 -2.57 -3.13
N TRP A 211 -11.24 -2.12 -4.32
CA TRP A 211 -10.90 -2.84 -5.53
C TRP A 211 -10.08 -1.93 -6.46
N TRP A 212 -8.84 -2.32 -6.76
CA TRP A 212 -8.00 -1.82 -7.86
C TRP A 212 -8.07 -0.30 -8.09
N GLY A 213 -7.88 0.51 -7.05
CA GLY A 213 -7.90 1.97 -7.14
C GLY A 213 -9.23 2.62 -6.78
N CYS A 214 -10.27 1.87 -6.40
CA CYS A 214 -11.43 2.47 -5.77
C CYS A 214 -11.06 3.01 -4.39
N LYS A 215 -11.21 4.30 -4.20
CA LYS A 215 -10.91 5.00 -2.95
C LYS A 215 -11.66 4.33 -1.80
N LYS A 216 -10.96 3.87 -0.79
CA LYS A 216 -11.50 3.56 0.52
C LYS A 216 -12.27 4.80 0.98
N LYS A 217 -13.61 4.78 1.00
CA LYS A 217 -14.36 5.75 1.77
C LYS A 217 -14.15 5.39 3.23
N GLY A 218 -13.16 5.96 3.84
CA GLY A 218 -13.11 6.04 5.29
C GLY A 218 -14.39 6.71 5.74
N GLY A 219 -14.99 6.26 6.83
CA GLY A 219 -16.10 6.95 7.46
C GLY A 219 -15.66 8.39 7.75
N GLY A 220 -15.90 9.30 6.81
CA GLY A 220 -15.60 10.71 6.97
C GLY A 220 -16.68 11.30 7.82
N GLY A 221 -16.34 11.79 8.98
CA GLY A 221 -17.14 12.76 9.67
C GLY A 221 -17.30 14.00 8.76
N GLY A 222 -18.41 14.10 8.05
CA GLY A 222 -18.75 15.26 7.26
C GLY A 222 -19.05 16.41 8.20
N GLY A 223 -18.12 17.36 8.33
CA GLY A 223 -18.42 18.69 8.85
C GLY A 223 -19.38 19.39 7.89
N GLY A 224 -20.66 19.35 8.17
CA GLY A 224 -21.67 20.14 7.47
C GLY A 224 -21.52 21.61 7.86
N GLY A 225 -20.87 22.41 7.05
CA GLY A 225 -20.95 23.86 7.10
C GLY A 225 -22.30 24.32 6.58
N GLY A 226 -23.24 24.59 7.45
CA GLY A 226 -24.47 25.29 7.11
C GLY A 226 -24.19 26.76 6.85
N GLY A 227 -24.17 27.18 5.59
CA GLY A 227 -24.23 28.57 5.20
C GLY A 227 -25.67 29.05 5.26
N GLY A 228 -26.04 29.82 6.29
CA GLY A 228 -27.26 30.59 6.29
C GLY A 228 -27.09 31.82 5.45
N GLY A 229 -27.86 31.96 4.41
CA GLY A 229 -28.08 33.25 3.75
C GLY A 229 -29.18 34.02 4.44
N GLY A 230 -28.95 35.27 4.69
CA GLY A 230 -29.91 36.30 4.91
C GLY A 230 -29.90 37.27 3.75
#